data_f29ed350557729e382653f78ea8600c3
#
_entry.id   f29ed350557729e382653f78ea8600c3
#
_cell.length_a   1.000
_cell.length_b   1.000
_cell.length_c   1.000
_cell.angle_alpha   90.00
_cell.angle_beta   90.00
_cell.angle_gamma   90.00
#
_symmetry.space_group_name_H-M   'P 1'
#
loop_
_entity.id
_entity.type
_entity.pdbx_description
1 polymer ?
#
loop_
_entity_poly.entity_id
_entity_poly.type
_entity_poly.pdbx_seq_one_letter_code
_entity_poly.pdbx_strand_id
1 'polypeptide(L)'
;MKHLKQFLAVALALVLLNACKKDDNNGIATEPLNITLHLQAPDKVTITHYGTLTLTLTELNKNEKVEKVYHNTTTNDFQLSIPAGSYEVRATGTVSYTQSSTTFAGEVTTLIPKLNILTATTYSLPITLKTIVSDEDKDLLIEEIFITGTTTPQGKQYFDDSYFKIYNPTSKTLYADGLLLVQSAFQTNDKQTYTPNIMNQAFTANAVYQIPGNGKQYPVGAGESIIIALTAINHKELNSNSIDLKNANFEIKDEADDEDPDNAAVPNMFVKFEDAVINRQAINAFALARMPKGVTELEKYSYTYKDESGFDSGGDAVKILNTWVIDAVNLAQKEDFQWLVTDVSLDSGWTYASESQGDVSRYRKGVRRKVTSQQNGRRVLKDTNNSTEDFDARVTPSLFNF
;
A
#
# COMPACT_ATOMS: atom_id res chain seq x y z
N MET A 1 17.52 69.99 -36.43
CA MET A 1 16.11 69.54 -36.53
C MET A 1 15.93 68.07 -36.95
N LYS A 2 16.90 67.42 -37.59
CA LYS A 2 16.81 65.98 -37.96
C LYS A 2 16.90 65.01 -36.76
N HIS A 3 17.67 65.37 -35.75
CA HIS A 3 17.87 64.47 -34.57
C HIS A 3 16.71 64.53 -33.58
N LEU A 4 15.93 65.63 -33.55
CA LEU A 4 14.77 65.75 -32.66
C LEU A 4 13.57 64.89 -33.10
N LYS A 5 13.44 64.65 -34.42
CA LYS A 5 12.40 63.77 -34.97
C LYS A 5 12.69 62.26 -34.76
N GLN A 6 13.97 61.88 -34.71
CA GLN A 6 14.37 60.50 -34.41
C GLN A 6 14.17 60.12 -32.93
N PHE A 7 14.39 61.07 -32.01
CA PHE A 7 14.11 60.86 -30.59
C PHE A 7 12.61 60.74 -30.28
N LEU A 8 11.78 61.49 -31.00
CA LEU A 8 10.30 61.42 -30.79
C LEU A 8 9.71 60.10 -31.35
N ALA A 9 10.26 59.55 -32.43
CA ALA A 9 9.83 58.27 -32.99
C ALA A 9 10.25 57.08 -32.13
N VAL A 10 11.43 57.12 -31.48
CA VAL A 10 11.89 56.07 -30.54
C VAL A 10 11.11 56.16 -29.23
N ALA A 11 10.78 57.36 -28.73
CA ALA A 11 9.95 57.49 -27.51
C ALA A 11 8.50 57.04 -27.74
N LEU A 12 7.95 57.24 -28.96
CA LEU A 12 6.58 56.76 -29.27
C LEU A 12 6.52 55.25 -29.51
N ALA A 13 7.61 54.63 -30.02
CA ALA A 13 7.71 53.18 -30.17
C ALA A 13 7.88 52.44 -28.84
N LEU A 14 8.49 53.06 -27.83
CA LEU A 14 8.64 52.50 -26.49
C LEU A 14 7.30 52.60 -25.67
N VAL A 15 6.43 53.53 -25.98
CA VAL A 15 5.09 53.64 -25.32
C VAL A 15 4.10 52.64 -25.92
N LEU A 16 4.30 52.19 -27.17
CA LEU A 16 3.42 51.19 -27.80
C LEU A 16 3.75 49.73 -27.45
N LEU A 17 4.92 49.47 -26.85
CA LEU A 17 5.27 48.11 -26.41
C LEU A 17 4.78 47.74 -25.00
N ASN A 18 4.21 48.68 -24.27
CA ASN A 18 3.62 48.42 -22.96
C ASN A 18 2.07 48.26 -22.98
N ALA A 19 1.43 48.24 -24.16
CA ALA A 19 -0.03 48.23 -24.28
C ALA A 19 -0.62 46.87 -24.75
N CYS A 20 0.13 45.76 -24.64
CA CYS A 20 -0.39 44.44 -24.94
C CYS A 20 0.17 43.41 -23.94
N LYS A 21 -0.19 43.53 -22.68
CA LYS A 21 -0.41 42.41 -21.77
C LYS A 21 -1.83 42.51 -21.28
N LYS A 22 -2.76 42.07 -22.07
CA LYS A 22 -4.03 41.62 -21.57
C LYS A 22 -3.76 40.25 -21.02
N ASP A 23 -3.47 40.16 -19.73
CA ASP A 23 -3.63 38.95 -18.96
C ASP A 23 -5.15 38.75 -18.85
N ASP A 24 -5.69 37.95 -19.79
CA ASP A 24 -7.03 37.38 -19.66
C ASP A 24 -7.00 36.22 -18.62
N ASN A 25 -6.41 36.48 -17.46
CA ASN A 25 -6.60 35.69 -16.26
C ASN A 25 -7.49 36.47 -15.29
N ASN A 26 -8.80 36.61 -15.65
CA ASN A 26 -9.84 36.87 -14.66
C ASN A 26 -10.10 35.62 -13.81
N GLY A 27 -9.05 34.94 -13.31
CA GLY A 27 -9.17 34.16 -12.11
C GLY A 27 -9.26 35.16 -10.95
N ILE A 28 -10.42 35.30 -10.35
CA ILE A 28 -10.55 35.96 -9.05
C ILE A 28 -9.54 35.25 -8.14
N ALA A 29 -8.42 35.89 -7.82
CA ALA A 29 -7.53 35.42 -6.79
C ALA A 29 -8.32 35.44 -5.49
N THR A 30 -8.91 34.33 -5.12
CA THR A 30 -9.57 34.20 -3.83
C THR A 30 -8.49 34.32 -2.78
N GLU A 31 -8.63 35.30 -1.87
CA GLU A 31 -7.74 35.48 -0.74
C GLU A 31 -7.57 34.12 -0.01
N PRO A 32 -6.33 33.75 0.35
CA PRO A 32 -6.11 32.50 1.04
C PRO A 32 -6.88 32.45 2.36
N LEU A 33 -7.50 31.33 2.65
CA LEU A 33 -8.16 31.06 3.91
C LEU A 33 -7.13 30.64 4.97
N ASN A 34 -7.17 31.29 6.13
CA ASN A 34 -6.42 30.82 7.30
C ASN A 34 -7.23 29.74 7.99
N ILE A 35 -6.79 28.52 7.91
CA ILE A 35 -7.44 27.35 8.49
C ILE A 35 -6.59 26.73 9.59
N THR A 36 -7.22 25.93 10.43
CA THR A 36 -6.54 25.04 11.38
C THR A 36 -6.87 23.60 11.03
N LEU A 37 -5.86 22.75 10.86
CA LEU A 37 -6.04 21.31 10.81
C LEU A 37 -5.81 20.74 12.20
N HIS A 38 -6.85 20.17 12.81
CA HIS A 38 -6.77 19.49 14.10
C HIS A 38 -6.58 17.98 13.91
N LEU A 39 -5.45 17.44 14.32
CA LEU A 39 -5.20 16.00 14.29
C LEU A 39 -5.86 15.34 15.50
N GLN A 40 -6.91 14.58 15.24
CA GLN A 40 -7.72 13.91 16.26
C GLN A 40 -7.16 12.51 16.52
N ALA A 41 -6.60 12.32 17.72
CA ALA A 41 -6.13 11.00 18.17
C ALA A 41 -7.31 10.01 18.34
N PRO A 42 -7.03 8.70 18.23
CA PRO A 42 -7.99 7.66 18.60
C PRO A 42 -8.44 7.76 20.07
N ASP A 43 -9.60 7.17 20.36
CA ASP A 43 -10.13 7.16 21.73
C ASP A 43 -9.12 6.57 22.73
N LYS A 44 -9.03 7.20 23.92
CA LYS A 44 -8.13 6.82 25.02
C LYS A 44 -6.64 6.90 24.69
N VAL A 45 -6.27 7.58 23.61
CA VAL A 45 -4.90 7.88 23.23
C VAL A 45 -4.64 9.37 23.37
N THR A 46 -3.49 9.72 23.96
CA THR A 46 -3.03 11.11 24.05
C THR A 46 -1.70 11.25 23.34
N ILE A 47 -1.66 12.08 22.30
CA ILE A 47 -0.39 12.43 21.64
C ILE A 47 0.37 13.36 22.60
N THR A 48 1.60 12.98 22.91
CA THR A 48 2.47 13.75 23.78
C THR A 48 3.48 14.59 23.01
N HIS A 49 3.87 14.11 21.81
CA HIS A 49 4.90 14.77 21.03
C HIS A 49 4.90 14.28 19.58
N TYR A 50 5.07 15.19 18.61
CA TYR A 50 5.41 14.88 17.22
C TYR A 50 6.90 15.14 17.00
N GLY A 51 7.67 14.10 16.63
CA GLY A 51 9.08 14.26 16.28
C GLY A 51 9.24 14.96 14.93
N THR A 52 8.64 14.39 13.90
CA THR A 52 8.47 15.01 12.57
C THR A 52 7.05 14.74 12.09
N LEU A 53 6.37 15.76 11.60
CA LEU A 53 5.05 15.64 11.00
C LEU A 53 5.04 16.36 9.67
N THR A 54 4.66 15.67 8.60
CA THR A 54 4.46 16.24 7.27
C THR A 54 2.97 16.28 6.97
N LEU A 55 2.45 17.46 6.70
CA LEU A 55 1.09 17.68 6.20
C LEU A 55 1.17 18.02 4.72
N THR A 56 0.45 17.26 3.90
CA THR A 56 0.37 17.46 2.45
C THR A 56 -1.08 17.68 2.06
N LEU A 57 -1.37 18.77 1.38
CA LEU A 57 -2.68 19.07 0.81
C LEU A 57 -2.52 19.19 -0.72
N THR A 58 -3.22 18.33 -1.46
CA THR A 58 -3.23 18.35 -2.93
C THR A 58 -4.59 18.82 -3.42
N GLU A 59 -4.65 19.95 -4.10
CA GLU A 59 -5.89 20.47 -4.69
C GLU A 59 -6.35 19.57 -5.84
N LEU A 60 -7.58 19.06 -5.78
CA LEU A 60 -8.04 17.97 -6.65
C LEU A 60 -8.27 18.35 -8.11
N ASN A 61 -8.53 19.65 -8.41
CA ASN A 61 -8.79 20.09 -9.78
C ASN A 61 -7.53 20.57 -10.51
N LYS A 62 -6.57 21.16 -9.75
CA LYS A 62 -5.36 21.75 -10.32
C LYS A 62 -4.11 20.92 -10.07
N ASN A 63 -4.21 19.92 -9.18
CA ASN A 63 -3.09 19.11 -8.71
C ASN A 63 -1.96 19.94 -8.05
N GLU A 64 -2.30 21.13 -7.55
CA GLU A 64 -1.37 21.98 -6.80
C GLU A 64 -1.17 21.41 -5.40
N LYS A 65 0.09 21.32 -4.97
CA LYS A 65 0.48 20.70 -3.70
C LYS A 65 0.99 21.75 -2.73
N VAL A 66 0.44 21.75 -1.51
CA VAL A 66 0.98 22.47 -0.36
C VAL A 66 1.52 21.45 0.62
N GLU A 67 2.79 21.59 0.99
CA GLU A 67 3.45 20.72 1.96
C GLU A 67 4.05 21.55 3.09
N LYS A 68 3.83 21.10 4.33
CA LYS A 68 4.39 21.69 5.54
C LYS A 68 4.97 20.60 6.42
N VAL A 69 6.20 20.82 6.86
CA VAL A 69 6.89 19.94 7.80
C VAL A 69 7.03 20.64 9.14
N TYR A 70 6.65 19.96 10.20
CA TYR A 70 6.77 20.40 11.58
C TYR A 70 7.70 19.47 12.32
N HIS A 71 8.53 20.03 13.20
CA HIS A 71 9.49 19.29 13.99
C HIS A 71 9.29 19.59 15.47
N ASN A 72 9.44 18.58 16.30
CA ASN A 72 9.49 18.69 17.75
C ASN A 72 8.32 19.53 18.34
N THR A 73 7.09 19.18 18.01
CA THR A 73 5.88 19.91 18.46
C THR A 73 4.97 19.03 19.31
N THR A 74 4.23 19.66 20.24
CA THR A 74 3.24 19.02 21.10
C THR A 74 1.79 19.42 20.75
N THR A 75 1.62 20.35 19.79
CA THR A 75 0.28 20.79 19.38
C THR A 75 -0.35 19.78 18.42
N ASN A 76 -1.66 19.61 18.54
CA ASN A 76 -2.49 18.90 17.56
C ASN A 76 -3.13 19.87 16.53
N ASP A 77 -2.91 21.17 16.68
CA ASP A 77 -3.52 22.21 15.85
C ASP A 77 -2.48 22.87 14.93
N PHE A 78 -2.64 22.72 13.64
CA PHE A 78 -1.70 23.17 12.61
C PHE A 78 -2.33 24.22 11.71
N GLN A 79 -1.80 25.45 11.74
CA GLN A 79 -2.31 26.57 10.95
C GLN A 79 -1.71 26.59 9.55
N LEU A 80 -2.57 26.79 8.56
CA LEU A 80 -2.24 26.86 7.15
C LEU A 80 -3.00 28.01 6.49
N SER A 81 -2.37 28.63 5.49
CA SER A 81 -3.00 29.63 4.62
C SER A 81 -3.06 29.08 3.21
N ILE A 82 -4.27 28.74 2.73
CA ILE A 82 -4.48 28.05 1.45
C ILE A 82 -5.73 28.59 0.75
N PRO A 83 -5.81 28.56 -0.59
CA PRO A 83 -7.02 28.92 -1.33
C PRO A 83 -8.22 28.05 -0.94
N ALA A 84 -9.44 28.57 -1.09
CA ALA A 84 -10.63 27.73 -1.02
C ALA A 84 -10.64 26.67 -2.13
N GLY A 85 -10.99 25.42 -1.79
CA GLY A 85 -10.96 24.31 -2.76
C GLY A 85 -11.31 22.96 -2.17
N SER A 86 -11.20 21.93 -2.99
CA SER A 86 -11.30 20.51 -2.57
C SER A 86 -9.91 19.90 -2.57
N TYR A 87 -9.52 19.32 -1.46
CA TYR A 87 -8.17 18.81 -1.25
C TYR A 87 -8.17 17.35 -0.84
N GLU A 88 -7.23 16.57 -1.40
CA GLU A 88 -6.72 15.39 -0.70
C GLU A 88 -5.81 15.88 0.42
N VAL A 89 -6.00 15.38 1.64
CA VAL A 89 -5.16 15.73 2.79
C VAL A 89 -4.49 14.49 3.32
N ARG A 90 -3.18 14.54 3.42
CA ARG A 90 -2.34 13.48 3.98
C ARG A 90 -1.53 14.05 5.15
N ALA A 91 -1.47 13.28 6.24
CA ALA A 91 -0.52 13.52 7.32
C ALA A 91 0.31 12.27 7.57
N THR A 92 1.62 12.43 7.69
CA THR A 92 2.56 11.33 8.02
C THR A 92 3.63 11.86 8.95
N GLY A 93 4.10 11.02 9.88
CA GLY A 93 5.17 11.44 10.77
C GLY A 93 5.43 10.50 11.93
N THR A 94 6.34 10.89 12.80
CA THR A 94 6.69 10.15 14.03
C THR A 94 6.08 10.83 15.23
N VAL A 95 5.57 10.05 16.17
CA VAL A 95 4.92 10.57 17.38
C VAL A 95 5.34 9.78 18.61
N SER A 96 5.24 10.42 19.78
CA SER A 96 5.13 9.75 21.07
C SER A 96 3.72 9.94 21.60
N TYR A 97 3.12 8.89 22.11
CA TYR A 97 1.77 8.92 22.65
C TYR A 97 1.63 8.03 23.88
N THR A 98 0.60 8.29 24.68
CA THR A 98 0.24 7.48 25.83
C THR A 98 -1.10 6.80 25.63
N GLN A 99 -1.19 5.54 26.02
CA GLN A 99 -2.40 4.76 26.08
C GLN A 99 -2.37 3.91 27.36
N SER A 100 -3.42 3.96 28.17
CA SER A 100 -3.51 3.22 29.46
C SER A 100 -2.26 3.43 30.35
N SER A 101 -1.76 4.68 30.43
CA SER A 101 -0.58 5.10 31.20
C SER A 101 0.76 4.57 30.70
N THR A 102 0.82 3.88 29.58
CA THR A 102 2.05 3.45 28.92
C THR A 102 2.40 4.41 27.79
N THR A 103 3.68 4.78 27.68
CA THR A 103 4.19 5.63 26.59
C THR A 103 4.74 4.77 25.46
N PHE A 104 4.34 5.09 24.26
CA PHE A 104 4.77 4.43 23.02
C PHE A 104 5.42 5.45 22.07
N ALA A 105 6.41 4.98 21.32
CA ALA A 105 6.83 5.64 20.09
C ALA A 105 6.00 5.05 18.92
N GLY A 106 5.63 5.88 17.95
CA GLY A 106 4.81 5.43 16.84
C GLY A 106 4.97 6.31 15.61
N GLU A 107 4.31 5.88 14.56
CA GLU A 107 4.07 6.65 13.36
C GLU A 107 2.62 7.09 13.33
N VAL A 108 2.40 8.30 12.86
CA VAL A 108 1.07 8.84 12.60
C VAL A 108 0.83 8.86 11.09
N THR A 109 -0.35 8.43 10.69
CA THR A 109 -0.79 8.57 9.31
C THR A 109 -2.26 8.94 9.25
N THR A 110 -2.63 9.67 8.22
CA THR A 110 -4.02 9.85 7.79
C THR A 110 -4.06 10.17 6.31
N LEU A 111 -5.16 9.77 5.67
CA LEU A 111 -5.50 10.13 4.30
C LEU A 111 -6.98 10.48 4.25
N ILE A 112 -7.27 11.74 3.94
CA ILE A 112 -8.61 12.20 3.62
C ILE A 112 -8.67 12.42 2.11
N PRO A 113 -9.33 11.54 1.35
CA PRO A 113 -9.32 11.60 -0.12
C PRO A 113 -9.96 12.87 -0.67
N LYS A 114 -10.91 13.46 0.08
CA LYS A 114 -11.56 14.72 -0.29
C LYS A 114 -12.01 15.49 0.96
N LEU A 115 -11.40 16.65 1.17
CA LEU A 115 -11.78 17.63 2.17
C LEU A 115 -12.16 18.93 1.46
N ASN A 116 -13.40 19.39 1.61
CA ASN A 116 -13.83 20.67 1.07
C ASN A 116 -13.48 21.78 2.05
N ILE A 117 -12.53 22.64 1.70
CA ILE A 117 -12.06 23.77 2.49
C ILE A 117 -12.64 25.04 1.86
N LEU A 118 -13.76 25.52 2.41
CA LEU A 118 -14.53 26.65 1.86
C LEU A 118 -14.59 27.85 2.82
N THR A 119 -14.19 27.67 4.07
CA THR A 119 -14.24 28.69 5.12
C THR A 119 -12.99 28.64 6.00
N ALA A 120 -12.64 29.79 6.59
CA ALA A 120 -11.57 29.91 7.58
C ALA A 120 -12.05 29.35 8.93
N THR A 121 -11.83 28.05 9.15
CA THR A 121 -12.26 27.33 10.37
C THR A 121 -11.28 26.19 10.71
N THR A 122 -11.59 25.47 11.79
CA THR A 122 -10.88 24.25 12.16
C THR A 122 -11.50 23.05 11.48
N TYR A 123 -10.67 22.20 10.86
CA TYR A 123 -11.03 20.92 10.26
C TYR A 123 -10.40 19.80 11.07
N SER A 124 -11.23 18.90 11.59
CA SER A 124 -10.76 17.74 12.35
C SER A 124 -10.36 16.60 11.39
N LEU A 125 -9.16 16.07 11.59
CA LEU A 125 -8.59 14.97 10.80
C LEU A 125 -8.35 13.80 11.75
N PRO A 126 -9.13 12.72 11.69
CA PRO A 126 -8.83 11.51 12.44
C PRO A 126 -7.48 10.95 11.99
N ILE A 127 -6.62 10.63 12.94
CA ILE A 127 -5.33 10.02 12.67
C ILE A 127 -5.33 8.55 13.08
N THR A 128 -4.52 7.76 12.37
CA THR A 128 -4.20 6.39 12.74
C THR A 128 -2.77 6.34 13.27
N LEU A 129 -2.55 5.52 14.28
CA LEU A 129 -1.26 5.34 14.91
C LEU A 129 -0.76 3.92 14.70
N LYS A 130 0.46 3.80 14.24
CA LYS A 130 1.22 2.54 14.26
C LYS A 130 2.33 2.67 15.28
N THR A 131 2.39 1.73 16.23
CA THR A 131 3.51 1.68 17.18
C THR A 131 4.79 1.38 16.42
N ILE A 132 5.85 2.17 16.65
CA ILE A 132 7.18 1.83 16.12
C ILE A 132 7.67 0.62 16.91
N VAL A 133 7.78 -0.49 16.19
CA VAL A 133 8.31 -1.72 16.72
C VAL A 133 9.83 -1.60 16.75
N SER A 134 10.46 -1.90 17.89
CA SER A 134 11.91 -1.95 17.98
C SER A 134 12.44 -3.00 16.99
N ASP A 135 13.73 -2.92 16.58
CA ASP A 135 14.34 -3.97 15.74
C ASP A 135 14.19 -5.37 16.36
N GLU A 136 13.99 -5.46 17.68
CA GLU A 136 13.77 -6.72 18.39
C GLU A 136 12.35 -7.27 18.21
N ASP A 137 11.39 -6.41 17.88
CA ASP A 137 9.98 -6.75 17.76
C ASP A 137 9.49 -6.76 16.29
N LYS A 138 10.36 -6.43 15.32
CA LYS A 138 10.04 -6.57 13.90
C LYS A 138 9.79 -8.02 13.53
N ASP A 139 8.88 -8.24 12.60
CA ASP A 139 8.57 -9.55 12.01
C ASP A 139 8.95 -9.57 10.51
N LEU A 140 8.55 -10.62 9.84
CA LEU A 140 8.79 -10.86 8.42
C LEU A 140 8.10 -9.80 7.55
N LEU A 141 8.71 -9.44 6.41
CA LEU A 141 8.17 -8.47 5.45
C LEU A 141 7.96 -9.12 4.08
N ILE A 142 6.96 -8.64 3.35
CA ILE A 142 6.80 -8.94 1.92
C ILE A 142 7.93 -8.25 1.15
N GLU A 143 8.85 -9.03 0.59
CA GLU A 143 9.94 -8.52 -0.22
C GLU A 143 9.53 -8.37 -1.68
N GLU A 144 8.86 -9.38 -2.25
CA GLU A 144 8.49 -9.42 -3.66
C GLU A 144 7.18 -10.18 -3.86
N ILE A 145 6.32 -9.68 -4.75
CA ILE A 145 5.11 -10.35 -5.19
C ILE A 145 5.18 -10.53 -6.71
N PHE A 146 5.12 -11.77 -7.17
CA PHE A 146 5.01 -12.12 -8.57
C PHE A 146 3.81 -13.05 -8.78
N ILE A 147 2.70 -12.50 -9.25
CA ILE A 147 1.42 -13.22 -9.45
C ILE A 147 0.84 -13.02 -10.85
N THR A 148 1.51 -12.26 -11.71
CA THR A 148 1.05 -12.00 -13.08
C THR A 148 1.37 -13.14 -14.04
N GLY A 149 2.21 -14.09 -13.62
CA GLY A 149 2.64 -15.22 -14.42
C GLY A 149 3.51 -14.84 -15.62
N THR A 150 3.70 -15.80 -16.50
CA THR A 150 4.45 -15.67 -17.74
C THR A 150 3.59 -16.00 -18.97
N THR A 151 4.17 -15.94 -20.13
CA THR A 151 3.60 -16.50 -21.36
C THR A 151 4.45 -17.65 -21.88
N THR A 152 3.82 -18.69 -22.44
CA THR A 152 4.54 -19.74 -23.15
C THR A 152 5.20 -19.16 -24.42
N PRO A 153 6.17 -19.87 -25.04
CA PRO A 153 6.72 -19.48 -26.34
C PRO A 153 5.67 -19.30 -27.45
N GLN A 154 4.48 -19.90 -27.28
CA GLN A 154 3.34 -19.76 -28.20
C GLN A 154 2.42 -18.60 -27.84
N GLY A 155 2.78 -17.79 -26.82
CA GLY A 155 2.00 -16.65 -26.36
C GLY A 155 0.79 -16.98 -25.50
N LYS A 156 0.62 -18.23 -25.03
CA LYS A 156 -0.44 -18.59 -24.09
C LYS A 156 -0.06 -18.11 -22.66
N GLN A 157 -1.06 -17.71 -21.91
CA GLN A 157 -0.91 -17.36 -20.49
C GLN A 157 -0.49 -18.59 -19.66
N TYR A 158 0.41 -18.37 -18.71
CA TYR A 158 0.88 -19.35 -17.75
C TYR A 158 1.03 -18.68 -16.39
N PHE A 159 0.35 -19.17 -15.36
CA PHE A 159 0.23 -18.49 -14.07
C PHE A 159 0.79 -19.27 -12.87
N ASP A 160 1.05 -20.57 -13.02
CA ASP A 160 1.41 -21.46 -11.91
C ASP A 160 2.81 -21.15 -11.38
N ASP A 161 3.62 -20.41 -12.15
CA ASP A 161 4.95 -19.92 -11.78
C ASP A 161 4.94 -18.68 -10.86
N SER A 162 3.80 -18.38 -10.25
CA SER A 162 3.64 -17.25 -9.34
C SER A 162 4.19 -17.57 -7.94
N TYR A 163 4.70 -16.53 -7.26
CA TYR A 163 5.26 -16.68 -5.92
C TYR A 163 5.23 -15.39 -5.10
N PHE A 164 5.35 -15.57 -3.79
CA PHE A 164 5.63 -14.52 -2.81
C PHE A 164 7.01 -14.75 -2.22
N LYS A 165 7.78 -13.68 -2.03
CA LYS A 165 9.06 -13.72 -1.37
C LYS A 165 8.99 -12.92 -0.09
N ILE A 166 9.29 -13.55 1.04
CA ILE A 166 9.14 -13.01 2.38
C ILE A 166 10.53 -12.92 3.02
N TYR A 167 10.86 -11.77 3.59
CA TYR A 167 12.19 -11.42 4.07
C TYR A 167 12.22 -11.22 5.59
N ASN A 168 13.28 -11.68 6.23
CA ASN A 168 13.58 -11.37 7.63
C ASN A 168 14.45 -10.10 7.72
N PRO A 169 13.90 -8.96 8.08
CA PRO A 169 14.66 -7.70 8.18
C PRO A 169 15.50 -7.60 9.46
N THR A 170 15.34 -8.52 10.42
CA THR A 170 15.91 -8.44 11.75
C THR A 170 17.32 -9.01 11.83
N SER A 171 18.00 -8.80 12.96
CA SER A 171 19.32 -9.36 13.25
C SER A 171 19.27 -10.76 13.89
N LYS A 172 18.07 -11.30 14.12
CA LYS A 172 17.84 -12.60 14.76
C LYS A 172 17.13 -13.56 13.80
N THR A 173 17.17 -14.83 14.11
CA THR A 173 16.34 -15.83 13.42
C THR A 173 14.87 -15.61 13.83
N LEU A 174 14.00 -15.47 12.85
CA LEU A 174 12.56 -15.53 13.00
C LEU A 174 12.05 -16.92 12.55
N TYR A 175 10.81 -17.22 12.85
CA TYR A 175 10.19 -18.47 12.44
C TYR A 175 8.94 -18.19 11.60
N ALA A 176 8.85 -18.88 10.47
CA ALA A 176 7.72 -18.75 9.57
C ALA A 176 6.48 -19.53 10.02
N ASP A 177 6.63 -20.42 10.99
CA ASP A 177 5.55 -21.22 11.55
C ASP A 177 4.33 -20.36 11.92
N GLY A 178 3.14 -20.76 11.45
CA GLY A 178 1.89 -20.09 11.73
C GLY A 178 1.69 -18.74 11.05
N LEU A 179 2.63 -18.26 10.22
CA LEU A 179 2.47 -17.06 9.42
C LEU A 179 1.30 -17.24 8.46
N LEU A 180 0.44 -16.22 8.39
CA LEU A 180 -0.66 -16.16 7.43
C LEU A 180 -0.21 -15.35 6.21
N LEU A 181 -0.50 -15.86 5.01
CA LEU A 181 -0.57 -15.12 3.76
C LEU A 181 -2.05 -14.87 3.45
N VAL A 182 -2.42 -13.62 3.25
CA VAL A 182 -3.81 -13.18 3.19
C VAL A 182 -4.05 -12.40 1.90
N GLN A 183 -5.17 -12.66 1.21
CA GLN A 183 -5.67 -11.86 0.09
C GLN A 183 -6.95 -11.13 0.48
N SER A 184 -7.09 -9.86 0.08
CA SER A 184 -8.31 -9.09 0.32
C SER A 184 -9.50 -9.61 -0.47
N ALA A 185 -10.70 -9.53 0.13
CA ALA A 185 -11.96 -9.79 -0.57
C ALA A 185 -12.29 -8.69 -1.59
N PHE A 186 -11.87 -7.46 -1.33
CA PHE A 186 -12.11 -6.33 -2.20
C PHE A 186 -10.96 -6.11 -3.17
N GLN A 187 -11.32 -5.55 -4.34
CA GLN A 187 -10.40 -5.23 -5.42
C GLN A 187 -10.16 -3.71 -5.47
N THR A 188 -8.93 -3.31 -5.76
CA THR A 188 -8.51 -1.91 -5.77
C THR A 188 -9.04 -1.10 -6.96
N ASN A 189 -9.52 -1.78 -8.00
CA ASN A 189 -10.09 -1.19 -9.21
C ASN A 189 -11.63 -1.19 -9.23
N ASP A 190 -12.28 -1.66 -8.16
CA ASP A 190 -13.73 -1.69 -8.03
C ASP A 190 -14.12 -1.18 -6.65
N LYS A 191 -14.37 0.14 -6.56
CA LYS A 191 -14.69 0.79 -5.29
C LYS A 191 -16.11 0.52 -4.87
N GLN A 192 -16.27 -0.09 -3.72
CA GLN A 192 -17.54 -0.49 -3.18
C GLN A 192 -17.87 0.23 -1.87
N THR A 193 -19.16 0.53 -1.67
CA THR A 193 -19.70 0.96 -0.39
C THR A 193 -20.40 -0.24 0.26
N TYR A 194 -19.68 -0.95 1.10
CA TYR A 194 -20.16 -2.19 1.70
C TYR A 194 -20.57 -2.04 3.17
N THR A 195 -21.45 -2.94 3.61
CA THR A 195 -21.99 -2.99 4.97
C THR A 195 -21.90 -4.42 5.53
N PRO A 196 -21.36 -4.61 6.76
CA PRO A 196 -20.72 -3.59 7.59
C PRO A 196 -19.33 -3.21 7.07
N ASN A 197 -18.98 -1.92 7.12
CA ASN A 197 -17.61 -1.49 6.88
C ASN A 197 -16.78 -1.68 8.15
N ILE A 198 -15.82 -2.61 8.09
CA ILE A 198 -14.95 -2.96 9.22
C ILE A 198 -13.46 -2.62 8.97
N MET A 199 -13.16 -1.90 7.90
CA MET A 199 -11.76 -1.66 7.46
C MET A 199 -10.87 -1.07 8.56
N ASN A 200 -11.42 -0.22 9.43
CA ASN A 200 -10.70 0.35 10.57
C ASN A 200 -10.43 -0.64 11.72
N GLN A 201 -10.96 -1.86 11.65
CA GLN A 201 -10.82 -2.90 12.67
C GLN A 201 -10.11 -4.14 12.13
N ALA A 202 -10.41 -4.50 10.88
CA ALA A 202 -9.94 -5.73 10.29
C ALA A 202 -9.75 -5.61 8.77
N PHE A 203 -8.72 -6.28 8.29
CA PHE A 203 -8.54 -6.61 6.89
C PHE A 203 -9.57 -7.67 6.50
N THR A 204 -10.40 -7.38 5.50
CA THR A 204 -11.43 -8.28 4.98
C THR A 204 -10.79 -9.24 3.99
N ALA A 205 -10.74 -10.53 4.31
CA ALA A 205 -10.02 -11.53 3.52
C ALA A 205 -10.95 -12.55 2.87
N ASN A 206 -10.71 -12.89 1.59
CA ASN A 206 -11.37 -13.99 0.88
C ASN A 206 -10.47 -15.19 0.62
N ALA A 207 -9.15 -15.07 0.85
CA ALA A 207 -8.24 -16.20 0.89
C ALA A 207 -7.21 -16.03 2.01
N VAL A 208 -7.01 -17.08 2.79
CA VAL A 208 -6.07 -17.12 3.91
C VAL A 208 -5.38 -18.47 3.96
N TYR A 209 -4.08 -18.45 3.81
CA TYR A 209 -3.20 -19.61 3.87
C TYR A 209 -2.26 -19.50 5.05
N GLN A 210 -2.02 -20.60 5.77
CA GLN A 210 -1.17 -20.64 6.95
C GLN A 210 0.03 -21.55 6.74
N ILE A 211 1.23 -21.03 6.98
CA ILE A 211 2.43 -21.88 7.03
C ILE A 211 2.28 -22.89 8.16
N PRO A 212 2.50 -24.20 7.89
CA PRO A 212 2.46 -25.24 8.92
C PRO A 212 3.54 -25.03 9.99
N GLY A 213 3.58 -25.89 10.99
CA GLY A 213 4.63 -25.92 11.99
C GLY A 213 4.12 -25.76 13.43
N ASN A 214 5.06 -25.85 14.35
CA ASN A 214 4.79 -25.86 15.79
C ASN A 214 5.40 -24.66 16.53
N GLY A 215 5.83 -23.64 15.79
CA GLY A 215 6.41 -22.39 16.28
C GLY A 215 7.92 -22.27 16.16
N LYS A 216 8.65 -23.36 15.82
CA LYS A 216 10.12 -23.36 15.65
C LYS A 216 10.62 -24.33 14.58
N GLN A 217 9.76 -24.75 13.67
CA GLN A 217 10.11 -25.75 12.67
C GLN A 217 10.74 -25.11 11.41
N TYR A 218 10.34 -23.90 11.08
CA TYR A 218 10.77 -23.22 9.85
C TYR A 218 11.51 -21.91 10.17
N PRO A 219 12.82 -22.01 10.52
CA PRO A 219 13.62 -20.82 10.81
C PRO A 219 13.91 -20.03 9.54
N VAL A 220 13.86 -18.70 9.67
CA VAL A 220 14.29 -17.74 8.65
C VAL A 220 15.44 -16.95 9.25
N GLY A 221 16.65 -17.17 8.79
CA GLY A 221 17.84 -16.50 9.30
C GLY A 221 17.82 -14.98 9.09
N ALA A 222 18.66 -14.29 9.84
CA ALA A 222 18.79 -12.83 9.72
C ALA A 222 19.18 -12.40 8.31
N GLY A 223 18.36 -11.61 7.64
CA GLY A 223 18.61 -11.17 6.26
C GLY A 223 18.32 -12.22 5.18
N GLU A 224 17.72 -13.34 5.54
CA GLU A 224 17.29 -14.37 4.61
C GLU A 224 15.85 -14.16 4.14
N SER A 225 15.51 -14.80 3.03
CA SER A 225 14.15 -14.82 2.50
C SER A 225 13.66 -16.24 2.31
N ILE A 226 12.34 -16.42 2.42
CA ILE A 226 11.64 -17.64 2.03
C ILE A 226 10.78 -17.38 0.81
N ILE A 227 10.51 -18.42 0.03
CA ILE A 227 9.64 -18.41 -1.14
C ILE A 227 8.39 -19.23 -0.82
N ILE A 228 7.23 -18.63 -1.04
CA ILE A 228 5.93 -19.29 -1.07
C ILE A 228 5.52 -19.36 -2.54
N ALA A 229 5.53 -20.53 -3.15
CA ALA A 229 5.10 -20.76 -4.51
C ALA A 229 3.59 -21.02 -4.57
N LEU A 230 2.93 -20.69 -5.67
CA LEU A 230 1.60 -21.23 -5.93
C LEU A 230 1.72 -22.71 -6.20
N THR A 231 2.65 -23.11 -7.09
CA THR A 231 2.98 -24.49 -7.39
C THR A 231 4.49 -24.66 -7.35
N ALA A 232 5.03 -25.57 -6.52
CA ALA A 232 6.45 -25.69 -6.25
C ALA A 232 7.15 -26.70 -7.18
N ILE A 233 7.07 -26.53 -8.48
CA ILE A 233 7.70 -27.38 -9.49
C ILE A 233 8.75 -26.65 -10.33
N ASN A 234 9.46 -27.35 -11.18
CA ASN A 234 10.28 -26.73 -12.22
C ASN A 234 9.42 -26.34 -13.42
N HIS A 235 8.88 -25.13 -13.39
CA HIS A 235 8.00 -24.62 -14.46
C HIS A 235 8.71 -24.48 -15.82
N LYS A 236 10.07 -24.46 -15.85
CA LYS A 236 10.82 -24.42 -17.13
C LYS A 236 10.61 -25.66 -17.98
N GLU A 237 10.19 -26.77 -17.40
CA GLU A 237 9.87 -28.00 -18.11
C GLU A 237 8.54 -27.89 -18.91
N LEU A 238 7.61 -27.08 -18.40
CA LEU A 238 6.30 -26.83 -19.01
C LEU A 238 6.30 -25.56 -19.88
N ASN A 239 7.07 -24.56 -19.47
CA ASN A 239 7.18 -23.25 -20.10
C ASN A 239 8.61 -22.71 -20.01
N SER A 240 9.36 -22.76 -21.12
CA SER A 240 10.76 -22.32 -21.17
C SER A 240 10.95 -20.82 -20.80
N ASN A 241 9.90 -20.02 -20.82
CA ASN A 241 9.93 -18.62 -20.40
C ASN A 241 9.75 -18.43 -18.89
N SER A 242 9.52 -19.51 -18.16
CA SER A 242 9.22 -19.52 -16.73
C SER A 242 10.47 -19.73 -15.87
N ILE A 243 10.26 -20.07 -14.59
CA ILE A 243 11.27 -20.23 -13.55
C ILE A 243 11.20 -21.64 -12.93
N ASP A 244 12.22 -22.01 -12.18
CA ASP A 244 12.25 -23.23 -11.38
C ASP A 244 11.89 -22.90 -9.93
N LEU A 245 10.73 -23.37 -9.45
CA LEU A 245 10.25 -23.21 -8.08
C LEU A 245 10.29 -24.49 -7.26
N LYS A 246 10.88 -25.60 -7.77
CA LYS A 246 10.91 -26.89 -7.08
C LYS A 246 11.56 -26.88 -5.69
N ASN A 247 12.36 -25.84 -5.40
CA ASN A 247 13.02 -25.64 -4.10
C ASN A 247 12.37 -24.49 -3.31
N ALA A 248 11.12 -24.14 -3.59
CA ALA A 248 10.39 -23.20 -2.76
C ALA A 248 10.30 -23.70 -1.31
N ASN A 249 10.12 -22.79 -0.36
CA ASN A 249 10.03 -23.16 1.05
C ASN A 249 8.64 -23.68 1.42
N PHE A 250 7.61 -23.19 0.74
CA PHE A 250 6.21 -23.56 0.92
C PHE A 250 5.46 -23.48 -0.40
N GLU A 251 4.35 -24.22 -0.46
CA GLU A 251 3.46 -24.31 -1.61
C GLU A 251 2.01 -24.02 -1.21
N ILE A 252 1.29 -23.26 -2.07
CA ILE A 252 -0.15 -23.10 -1.96
C ILE A 252 -0.79 -24.12 -2.90
N LYS A 253 -1.03 -25.31 -2.42
CA LYS A 253 -1.69 -26.34 -3.20
C LYS A 253 -3.19 -26.07 -3.25
N ASP A 254 -3.79 -26.15 -4.43
CA ASP A 254 -5.23 -26.21 -4.59
C ASP A 254 -5.72 -27.65 -4.33
N GLU A 255 -6.21 -27.89 -3.11
CA GLU A 255 -6.73 -29.22 -2.73
C GLU A 255 -7.99 -29.62 -3.50
N ALA A 256 -8.68 -28.67 -4.13
CA ALA A 256 -9.89 -28.91 -4.93
C ALA A 256 -9.55 -29.32 -6.38
N ASP A 257 -8.32 -29.10 -6.83
CA ASP A 257 -7.86 -29.50 -8.16
C ASP A 257 -6.94 -30.73 -8.07
N ASP A 258 -7.49 -31.90 -8.38
CA ASP A 258 -6.74 -33.16 -8.43
C ASP A 258 -5.63 -33.17 -9.51
N GLU A 259 -5.65 -32.23 -10.45
CA GLU A 259 -4.64 -32.07 -11.51
C GLU A 259 -3.52 -31.10 -11.09
N ASP A 260 -3.67 -30.37 -9.98
CA ASP A 260 -2.62 -29.48 -9.46
C ASP A 260 -1.41 -30.30 -8.97
N PRO A 261 -0.23 -30.17 -9.64
CA PRO A 261 0.93 -30.96 -9.31
C PRO A 261 1.46 -30.61 -7.92
N ASP A 262 1.58 -31.64 -7.07
CA ASP A 262 2.10 -31.53 -5.71
C ASP A 262 3.59 -31.90 -5.65
N ASN A 263 4.40 -31.06 -5.01
CA ASN A 263 5.78 -31.39 -4.70
C ASN A 263 5.91 -31.90 -3.26
N ALA A 264 5.87 -33.20 -3.08
CA ALA A 264 5.96 -33.85 -1.76
C ALA A 264 7.21 -33.45 -0.93
N ALA A 265 8.23 -32.83 -1.53
CA ALA A 265 9.40 -32.31 -0.83
C ALA A 265 9.21 -30.90 -0.26
N VAL A 266 8.16 -30.20 -0.66
CA VAL A 266 7.83 -28.83 -0.23
C VAL A 266 6.58 -28.86 0.64
N PRO A 267 6.61 -28.32 1.87
CA PRO A 267 5.44 -28.31 2.73
C PRO A 267 4.29 -27.47 2.15
N ASN A 268 3.09 -28.06 2.08
CA ASN A 268 1.87 -27.36 1.71
C ASN A 268 1.40 -26.45 2.83
N MET A 269 0.90 -25.25 2.46
CA MET A 269 0.24 -24.37 3.40
C MET A 269 -1.17 -24.89 3.75
N PHE A 270 -1.63 -24.64 4.96
CA PHE A 270 -3.01 -24.96 5.36
C PHE A 270 -3.96 -23.88 4.82
N VAL A 271 -4.99 -24.28 4.12
CA VAL A 271 -6.10 -23.39 3.75
C VAL A 271 -6.93 -23.11 5.01
N LYS A 272 -6.93 -21.88 5.48
CA LYS A 272 -7.73 -21.43 6.64
C LYS A 272 -9.09 -20.88 6.21
N PHE A 273 -9.11 -20.27 5.05
CA PHE A 273 -10.33 -19.79 4.39
C PHE A 273 -10.02 -19.55 2.91
N GLU A 274 -10.92 -19.98 2.04
CA GLU A 274 -10.81 -19.74 0.60
C GLU A 274 -12.22 -19.64 0.01
N ASP A 275 -12.61 -18.42 -0.33
CA ASP A 275 -13.80 -18.10 -1.13
C ASP A 275 -13.38 -17.73 -2.55
N ALA A 276 -12.09 -17.38 -2.75
CA ALA A 276 -11.48 -17.12 -4.04
C ALA A 276 -10.00 -17.49 -4.04
N VAL A 277 -9.53 -18.06 -5.15
CA VAL A 277 -8.10 -18.32 -5.38
C VAL A 277 -7.29 -17.02 -5.49
N ILE A 278 -5.95 -17.11 -5.39
CA ILE A 278 -5.07 -15.96 -5.57
C ILE A 278 -5.34 -15.28 -6.92
N ASN A 279 -5.69 -13.99 -6.86
CA ASN A 279 -6.03 -13.20 -8.05
C ASN A 279 -4.77 -12.80 -8.83
N ARG A 280 -4.64 -13.33 -10.02
CA ARG A 280 -3.46 -13.17 -10.91
C ARG A 280 -3.48 -11.88 -11.73
N GLN A 281 -4.47 -11.02 -11.54
CA GLN A 281 -4.55 -9.71 -12.18
C GLN A 281 -3.86 -8.59 -11.38
N ALA A 282 -3.40 -8.90 -10.14
CA ALA A 282 -2.74 -7.98 -9.24
C ALA A 282 -3.60 -6.75 -8.89
N ILE A 283 -4.85 -6.99 -8.49
CA ILE A 283 -5.84 -5.96 -8.13
C ILE A 283 -6.38 -6.11 -6.71
N ASN A 284 -5.79 -7.00 -5.91
CA ASN A 284 -6.13 -7.21 -4.50
C ASN A 284 -4.99 -6.75 -3.59
N ALA A 285 -5.29 -6.46 -2.33
CA ALA A 285 -4.26 -6.34 -1.34
C ALA A 285 -3.83 -7.72 -0.83
N PHE A 286 -2.54 -7.81 -0.45
CA PHE A 286 -1.96 -8.96 0.23
C PHE A 286 -1.40 -8.53 1.57
N ALA A 287 -1.48 -9.41 2.56
CA ALA A 287 -0.94 -9.15 3.88
C ALA A 287 -0.26 -10.38 4.47
N LEU A 288 0.72 -10.13 5.34
CA LEU A 288 1.22 -11.10 6.29
C LEU A 288 0.58 -10.82 7.65
N ALA A 289 0.16 -11.87 8.35
CA ALA A 289 -0.42 -11.72 9.67
C ALA A 289 -0.05 -12.89 10.60
N ARG A 290 -0.21 -12.67 11.90
CA ARG A 290 -0.07 -13.72 12.91
C ARG A 290 -1.28 -13.73 13.82
N MET A 291 -1.92 -14.88 13.95
CA MET A 291 -2.95 -15.08 14.97
C MET A 291 -2.32 -15.09 16.36
N PRO A 292 -2.95 -14.42 17.34
CA PRO A 292 -2.53 -14.53 18.73
C PRO A 292 -2.58 -15.97 19.22
N LYS A 293 -1.74 -16.28 20.22
CA LYS A 293 -1.72 -17.59 20.84
C LYS A 293 -3.11 -17.95 21.38
N GLY A 294 -3.60 -19.15 21.01
CA GLY A 294 -4.89 -19.68 21.44
C GLY A 294 -6.04 -19.35 20.48
N VAL A 295 -5.83 -18.52 19.48
CA VAL A 295 -6.78 -18.32 18.37
C VAL A 295 -6.50 -19.40 17.32
N THR A 296 -7.48 -20.24 17.02
CA THR A 296 -7.34 -21.36 16.05
C THR A 296 -8.21 -21.18 14.82
N GLU A 297 -9.25 -20.34 14.93
CA GLU A 297 -10.21 -20.11 13.87
C GLU A 297 -10.35 -18.62 13.57
N LEU A 298 -10.69 -18.31 12.33
CA LEU A 298 -10.95 -16.96 11.85
C LEU A 298 -12.43 -16.62 11.98
N GLU A 299 -12.74 -15.42 12.40
CA GLU A 299 -14.11 -14.92 12.47
C GLU A 299 -14.65 -14.67 11.06
N LYS A 300 -15.69 -15.40 10.67
CA LYS A 300 -16.41 -15.21 9.41
C LYS A 300 -17.42 -14.08 9.55
N TYR A 301 -17.64 -13.35 8.46
CA TYR A 301 -18.74 -12.40 8.34
C TYR A 301 -19.17 -12.25 6.88
N SER A 302 -20.44 -11.86 6.69
CA SER A 302 -20.98 -11.54 5.38
C SER A 302 -21.08 -10.04 5.23
N TYR A 303 -20.83 -9.54 4.04
CA TYR A 303 -21.00 -8.14 3.67
C TYR A 303 -21.93 -8.00 2.49
N THR A 304 -22.59 -6.85 2.39
CA THR A 304 -23.46 -6.49 1.26
C THR A 304 -23.09 -5.13 0.70
N TYR A 305 -23.36 -4.91 -0.56
CA TYR A 305 -23.21 -3.62 -1.26
C TYR A 305 -24.21 -3.53 -2.41
N LYS A 306 -24.36 -2.32 -2.95
CA LYS A 306 -25.09 -2.12 -4.22
C LYS A 306 -24.10 -2.19 -5.36
N ASP A 307 -24.36 -3.04 -6.34
CA ASP A 307 -23.60 -3.08 -7.59
C ASP A 307 -23.90 -1.84 -8.47
N GLU A 308 -23.20 -1.70 -9.60
CA GLU A 308 -23.38 -0.59 -10.53
C GLU A 308 -24.80 -0.48 -11.10
N SER A 309 -25.55 -1.59 -11.13
CA SER A 309 -26.93 -1.65 -11.59
C SER A 309 -27.94 -1.36 -10.45
N GLY A 310 -27.46 -1.17 -9.22
CA GLY A 310 -28.27 -0.89 -8.05
C GLY A 310 -28.88 -2.13 -7.38
N PHE A 311 -28.49 -3.35 -7.81
CA PHE A 311 -28.92 -4.59 -7.16
C PHE A 311 -28.10 -4.87 -5.90
N ASP A 312 -28.72 -5.58 -4.96
CA ASP A 312 -28.03 -6.07 -3.77
C ASP A 312 -27.07 -7.20 -4.17
N SER A 313 -25.81 -7.03 -3.86
CA SER A 313 -24.75 -8.00 -4.01
C SER A 313 -24.03 -8.16 -2.67
N GLY A 314 -23.10 -9.12 -2.57
CA GLY A 314 -22.36 -9.34 -1.33
C GLY A 314 -21.48 -10.57 -1.43
N GLY A 315 -20.86 -10.93 -0.30
CA GLY A 315 -20.01 -12.10 -0.20
C GLY A 315 -19.73 -12.48 1.25
N ASP A 316 -19.08 -13.62 1.41
CA ASP A 316 -18.55 -14.10 2.66
C ASP A 316 -17.03 -13.84 2.73
N ALA A 317 -16.56 -13.52 3.91
CA ALA A 317 -15.17 -13.23 4.17
C ALA A 317 -14.79 -13.61 5.60
N VAL A 318 -13.51 -13.53 5.91
CA VAL A 318 -13.02 -13.62 7.28
C VAL A 318 -12.33 -12.33 7.68
N LYS A 319 -12.33 -12.07 8.99
CA LYS A 319 -11.69 -10.92 9.61
C LYS A 319 -10.26 -11.29 10.02
N ILE A 320 -9.30 -10.56 9.48
CA ILE A 320 -7.94 -10.53 10.02
C ILE A 320 -7.80 -9.21 10.74
N LEU A 321 -7.81 -9.22 12.07
CA LEU A 321 -7.73 -7.97 12.84
C LEU A 321 -6.50 -7.15 12.42
N ASN A 322 -6.64 -5.84 12.29
CA ASN A 322 -5.53 -4.97 11.88
C ASN A 322 -4.32 -5.10 12.81
N THR A 323 -4.54 -5.41 14.09
CA THR A 323 -3.50 -5.68 15.09
C THR A 323 -2.73 -6.99 14.88
N TRP A 324 -3.22 -7.90 14.03
CA TRP A 324 -2.55 -9.15 13.68
C TRP A 324 -1.70 -9.01 12.42
N VAL A 325 -1.99 -7.99 11.60
CA VAL A 325 -1.28 -7.73 10.36
C VAL A 325 0.10 -7.17 10.68
N ILE A 326 1.12 -7.75 10.10
CA ILE A 326 2.53 -7.37 10.29
C ILE A 326 3.10 -6.62 9.09
N ASP A 327 2.54 -6.86 7.90
CA ASP A 327 2.88 -6.16 6.66
C ASP A 327 1.72 -6.26 5.67
N ALA A 328 1.50 -5.24 4.85
CA ALA A 328 0.45 -5.25 3.83
C ALA A 328 0.89 -4.47 2.58
N VAL A 329 0.34 -4.89 1.42
CA VAL A 329 0.61 -4.29 0.12
C VAL A 329 -0.69 -4.22 -0.68
N ASN A 330 -1.16 -3.02 -1.03
CA ASN A 330 -2.23 -2.86 -2.01
C ASN A 330 -1.66 -2.96 -3.42
N LEU A 331 -2.05 -3.99 -4.17
CA LEU A 331 -1.78 -4.07 -5.60
C LEU A 331 -2.94 -3.51 -6.40
N ALA A 332 -2.62 -2.84 -7.51
CA ALA A 332 -3.60 -2.27 -8.42
C ALA A 332 -3.17 -2.46 -9.88
N GLN A 333 -4.07 -2.16 -10.79
CA GLN A 333 -3.75 -1.76 -12.15
C GLN A 333 -3.63 -0.24 -12.15
N LYS A 334 -2.56 0.28 -12.75
CA LYS A 334 -2.16 1.69 -12.59
C LYS A 334 -3.25 2.67 -13.05
N GLU A 335 -3.87 2.40 -14.19
CA GLU A 335 -4.89 3.28 -14.78
C GLU A 335 -6.29 3.07 -14.16
N ASP A 336 -6.52 1.90 -13.56
CA ASP A 336 -7.82 1.48 -13.05
C ASP A 336 -7.92 1.58 -11.51
N PHE A 337 -6.89 2.09 -10.82
CA PHE A 337 -6.92 2.24 -9.36
C PHE A 337 -8.04 3.20 -8.92
N GLN A 338 -8.86 2.78 -7.98
CA GLN A 338 -9.96 3.57 -7.44
C GLN A 338 -9.85 3.82 -5.93
N TRP A 339 -9.34 2.86 -5.15
CA TRP A 339 -9.31 2.97 -3.69
C TRP A 339 -8.34 1.99 -3.04
N LEU A 340 -7.96 2.30 -1.79
CA LEU A 340 -7.24 1.36 -0.93
C LEU A 340 -8.25 0.42 -0.28
N VAL A 341 -7.97 -0.88 -0.31
CA VAL A 341 -8.84 -1.92 0.26
C VAL A 341 -8.40 -2.36 1.66
N THR A 342 -7.42 -1.64 2.22
CA THR A 342 -6.90 -1.81 3.57
C THR A 342 -7.07 -0.53 4.37
N ASP A 343 -7.06 -0.63 5.70
CA ASP A 343 -6.89 0.55 6.55
C ASP A 343 -5.54 1.22 6.25
N VAL A 344 -5.51 2.54 6.27
CA VAL A 344 -4.30 3.33 5.96
C VAL A 344 -3.15 3.11 6.94
N SER A 345 -3.43 2.57 8.16
CA SER A 345 -2.38 2.17 9.10
C SER A 345 -1.62 0.92 8.66
N LEU A 346 -2.22 0.09 7.82
CA LEU A 346 -1.59 -1.10 7.25
C LEU A 346 -0.82 -0.76 5.99
N ASP A 347 -1.44 0.01 5.09
CA ASP A 347 -0.81 0.50 3.87
C ASP A 347 -1.51 1.77 3.37
N SER A 348 -0.83 2.89 3.40
CA SER A 348 -1.36 4.20 2.98
C SER A 348 -1.11 4.51 1.49
N GLY A 349 -0.58 3.55 0.75
CA GLY A 349 -0.28 3.64 -0.68
C GLY A 349 -0.72 2.42 -1.45
N TRP A 350 -0.27 2.33 -2.68
CA TRP A 350 -0.48 1.18 -3.55
C TRP A 350 0.67 1.06 -4.56
N THR A 351 0.84 -0.14 -5.11
CA THR A 351 1.81 -0.40 -6.18
C THR A 351 1.18 -1.24 -7.27
N TYR A 352 1.88 -1.49 -8.39
CA TYR A 352 1.26 -2.15 -9.54
C TYR A 352 2.25 -3.02 -10.32
N ALA A 353 1.73 -4.11 -10.87
CA ALA A 353 2.43 -4.98 -11.80
C ALA A 353 1.86 -4.88 -13.23
N SER A 354 0.67 -4.29 -13.40
CA SER A 354 -0.07 -4.12 -14.65
C SER A 354 -0.44 -2.65 -14.85
N GLU A 355 -0.44 -2.15 -16.10
CA GLU A 355 -0.89 -0.78 -16.39
C GLU A 355 -2.42 -0.66 -16.33
N SER A 356 -3.15 -1.63 -16.92
CA SER A 356 -4.62 -1.60 -17.02
C SER A 356 -5.19 -3.01 -17.16
N GLN A 357 -6.51 -3.11 -17.16
CA GLN A 357 -7.21 -4.35 -17.46
C GLN A 357 -6.82 -4.85 -18.85
N GLY A 358 -6.44 -6.14 -18.96
CA GLY A 358 -6.02 -6.74 -20.22
C GLY A 358 -4.60 -6.40 -20.70
N ASP A 359 -3.82 -5.68 -19.90
CA ASP A 359 -2.40 -5.40 -20.19
C ASP A 359 -1.60 -6.69 -20.36
N VAL A 360 -1.29 -7.06 -21.59
CA VAL A 360 -0.47 -8.23 -21.91
C VAL A 360 1.01 -8.03 -21.56
N SER A 361 1.46 -6.81 -21.34
CA SER A 361 2.83 -6.51 -20.94
C SER A 361 3.08 -6.73 -19.43
N ARG A 362 2.04 -7.10 -18.66
CA ARG A 362 2.14 -7.46 -17.24
C ARG A 362 2.86 -8.79 -16.99
N TYR A 363 2.83 -9.70 -17.98
CA TYR A 363 3.49 -10.99 -17.82
C TYR A 363 4.98 -10.82 -17.55
N ARG A 364 5.50 -11.61 -16.61
CA ARG A 364 6.87 -11.53 -16.14
C ARG A 364 7.17 -10.17 -15.46
N LYS A 365 6.15 -9.55 -14.86
CA LYS A 365 6.26 -8.35 -14.03
C LYS A 365 5.75 -8.61 -12.63
N GLY A 366 6.46 -8.10 -11.65
CA GLY A 366 6.08 -8.15 -10.25
C GLY A 366 6.33 -6.81 -9.59
N VAL A 367 6.19 -6.78 -8.28
CA VAL A 367 6.54 -5.64 -7.44
C VAL A 367 7.60 -6.09 -6.44
N ARG A 368 8.60 -5.25 -6.17
CA ARG A 368 9.67 -5.56 -5.23
C ARG A 368 9.94 -4.39 -4.29
N ARG A 369 10.07 -4.70 -3.01
CA ARG A 369 10.38 -3.72 -1.98
C ARG A 369 11.79 -3.14 -2.18
N LYS A 370 11.90 -1.83 -2.12
CA LYS A 370 13.15 -1.07 -2.33
C LYS A 370 14.16 -1.37 -1.24
N VAL A 371 15.42 -1.46 -1.62
CA VAL A 371 16.55 -1.56 -0.69
C VAL A 371 17.09 -0.16 -0.44
N THR A 372 17.06 0.31 0.80
CA THR A 372 17.54 1.65 1.17
C THR A 372 19.04 1.65 1.49
N SER A 373 19.53 0.57 2.08
CA SER A 373 20.94 0.42 2.49
C SER A 373 21.28 -1.04 2.75
N GLN A 374 22.54 -1.27 3.12
CA GLN A 374 22.98 -2.53 3.70
C GLN A 374 23.54 -2.27 5.09
N GLN A 375 23.19 -3.10 6.06
CA GLN A 375 23.67 -3.03 7.43
C GLN A 375 24.12 -4.40 7.90
N ASN A 376 25.39 -4.54 8.27
CA ASN A 376 25.98 -5.81 8.72
C ASN A 376 25.74 -6.98 7.74
N GLY A 377 25.85 -6.74 6.44
CA GLY A 377 25.61 -7.72 5.37
C GLY A 377 24.14 -8.01 5.06
N ARG A 378 23.21 -7.40 5.76
CA ARG A 378 21.76 -7.52 5.52
C ARG A 378 21.24 -6.34 4.70
N ARG A 379 20.29 -6.58 3.83
CA ARG A 379 19.54 -5.52 3.14
C ARG A 379 18.58 -4.84 4.12
N VAL A 380 18.56 -3.53 4.11
CA VAL A 380 17.53 -2.74 4.79
C VAL A 380 16.45 -2.41 3.76
N LEU A 381 15.33 -3.07 3.87
CA LEU A 381 14.19 -2.82 2.99
C LEU A 381 13.43 -1.57 3.46
N LYS A 382 12.93 -0.78 2.50
CA LYS A 382 12.08 0.37 2.80
C LYS A 382 10.73 -0.12 3.30
N ASP A 383 10.31 0.36 4.47
CA ASP A 383 9.04 -0.02 5.10
C ASP A 383 8.46 1.19 5.81
N THR A 384 7.56 1.89 5.11
CA THR A 384 6.90 3.11 5.59
C THR A 384 5.38 2.94 5.68
N ASN A 385 4.86 1.72 5.54
CA ASN A 385 3.44 1.44 5.35
C ASN A 385 2.83 2.25 4.19
N ASN A 386 3.57 2.38 3.12
CA ASN A 386 3.14 3.06 1.92
C ASN A 386 3.72 2.36 0.70
N SER A 387 2.96 1.46 0.10
CA SER A 387 3.41 0.65 -1.03
C SER A 387 3.87 1.49 -2.23
N THR A 388 3.35 2.71 -2.42
CA THR A 388 3.82 3.63 -3.47
C THR A 388 5.27 4.05 -3.24
N GLU A 389 5.64 4.26 -1.98
CA GLU A 389 6.99 4.67 -1.59
C GLU A 389 7.93 3.47 -1.46
N ASP A 390 7.41 2.33 -0.97
CA ASP A 390 8.21 1.20 -0.53
C ASP A 390 8.57 0.23 -1.64
N PHE A 391 7.79 0.18 -2.72
CA PHE A 391 7.98 -0.79 -3.79
C PHE A 391 8.40 -0.15 -5.11
N ASP A 392 9.22 -0.88 -5.85
CA ASP A 392 9.44 -0.68 -7.29
C ASP A 392 8.35 -1.48 -8.03
N ALA A 393 7.58 -0.76 -8.86
CA ALA A 393 6.52 -1.34 -9.67
C ALA A 393 7.08 -1.97 -10.97
N ARG A 394 6.39 -3.00 -11.49
CA ARG A 394 6.67 -3.62 -12.80
C ARG A 394 8.11 -4.11 -12.99
N VAL A 395 8.75 -4.56 -11.92
CA VAL A 395 10.09 -5.13 -12.00
C VAL A 395 10.07 -6.55 -12.60
N THR A 396 11.17 -6.96 -13.19
CA THR A 396 11.39 -8.38 -13.49
C THR A 396 11.61 -9.11 -12.15
N PRO A 397 10.84 -10.18 -11.85
CA PRO A 397 10.97 -10.88 -10.60
C PRO A 397 12.37 -11.45 -10.39
N SER A 398 12.84 -11.47 -9.15
CA SER A 398 14.25 -11.76 -8.83
C SER A 398 14.69 -13.18 -9.24
N LEU A 399 13.78 -14.14 -9.21
CA LEU A 399 14.09 -15.53 -9.56
C LEU A 399 14.30 -15.79 -11.07
N PHE A 400 14.00 -14.80 -11.94
CA PHE A 400 14.31 -14.91 -13.37
C PHE A 400 15.78 -14.62 -13.69
N ASN A 401 16.55 -14.11 -12.74
CA ASN A 401 17.96 -13.70 -12.93
C ASN A 401 18.97 -14.78 -12.50
N PHE A 402 18.52 -16.04 -12.29
CA PHE A 402 19.37 -17.16 -11.90
C PHE A 402 19.42 -18.24 -12.97
#